data_9a4a9835d290dd4a3477e716d422a3cb
#
_entry.id   9a4a9835d290dd4a3477e716d422a3cb
#
_cell.length_a   1.000
_cell.length_b   1.000
_cell.length_c   1.000
_cell.angle_alpha   90.00
_cell.angle_beta   90.00
_cell.angle_gamma   90.00
#
_symmetry.space_group_name_H-M   'P 1'
#
loop_
_entity.id
_entity.type
_entity.pdbx_description
1 polymer ?
#
loop_
_entity_poly.entity_id
_entity_poly.type
_entity_poly.pdbx_seq_one_letter_code
_entity_poly.pdbx_strand_id
1 'polypeptide(L)'
;LKTIGTTPRQLRRIIRLQALTLSAVGIPIGLVIGWLIGGQLTPVIVARLNGIMPMTSVSPWIFVVSAAFALLTVLISCRKPGRMAARVSPVEAVRYTEGSSEKTRVKGRKARKVSPFTMAWANLGRSKGKTVVTVLSLSLAVVLLTVTVNFAGGFDMDKYVSNFTASDFIVANAGKFQTSTLFSAEQAVPQSVIDDIDAQGGITDSGVVYGQTSPVLEYVTEDWFRQNKQNFYTPEEMDNLIRLTDKNEAGLLADGVQISGMSDFALDHLTVLEGDLSALYEPGSRAIAAVYSEDDYGNADMASHWARLGDTVTLRYVEESEYYDPDTGEVWASLEDVPDGANWVERPVKYRDVDYTVAALVTVPSALSYRYYGSDEFILNDETFVQDTGTSDVMYYAFDTTDETNAAMESFLADYTENVNPELDYESKATYAGEFESMRSMFLLLGGALSFIVGLVGVLNFFNAILTGIIARQRELAVLQAVGMTGRQLRAMLIWEGLLYALGAAGLALILTLTLGPIAFQAVEGLFWFFTYHLNLTPFLFIIPLFALLGAGIPVITGHEMAKRTVVERLRME
;
A
#
# COMPACT_ATOMS: atom_id res chain seq x y z
N LEU A 1 -48.49 -25.93 -5.39
CA LEU A 1 -48.78 -25.66 -3.95
C LEU A 1 -49.98 -24.71 -3.78
N LYS A 2 -50.10 -23.60 -4.53
CA LYS A 2 -51.26 -22.71 -4.43
C LYS A 2 -52.52 -23.31 -5.00
N THR A 3 -52.43 -24.15 -6.02
CA THR A 3 -53.56 -24.93 -6.58
C THR A 3 -54.09 -25.96 -5.62
N ILE A 4 -53.30 -26.37 -4.64
CA ILE A 4 -53.64 -27.34 -3.58
C ILE A 4 -54.09 -26.62 -2.28
N GLY A 5 -54.34 -25.27 -2.32
CA GLY A 5 -54.88 -24.51 -1.18
C GLY A 5 -53.84 -23.87 -0.23
N THR A 6 -52.55 -23.83 -0.60
CA THR A 6 -51.52 -23.18 0.27
C THR A 6 -51.73 -21.66 0.35
N THR A 7 -51.76 -21.12 1.56
CA THR A 7 -51.91 -19.67 1.78
C THR A 7 -50.62 -18.91 1.49
N PRO A 8 -50.68 -17.59 1.15
CA PRO A 8 -49.49 -16.74 0.95
C PRO A 8 -48.55 -16.71 2.15
N ARG A 9 -49.05 -16.88 3.37
CA ARG A 9 -48.23 -16.94 4.60
C ARG A 9 -47.47 -18.25 4.70
N GLN A 10 -48.09 -19.37 4.38
CA GLN A 10 -47.45 -20.69 4.36
C GLN A 10 -46.37 -20.76 3.28
N LEU A 11 -46.60 -20.21 2.11
CA LEU A 11 -45.62 -20.21 1.05
C LEU A 11 -44.34 -19.39 1.41
N ARG A 12 -44.52 -18.22 2.04
CA ARG A 12 -43.38 -17.44 2.56
C ARG A 12 -42.64 -18.20 3.69
N ARG A 13 -43.37 -18.95 4.54
CA ARG A 13 -42.75 -19.74 5.60
C ARG A 13 -41.94 -20.91 5.02
N ILE A 14 -42.43 -21.56 3.99
CA ILE A 14 -41.71 -22.65 3.29
C ILE A 14 -40.39 -22.11 2.72
N ILE A 15 -40.42 -20.97 1.98
CA ILE A 15 -39.22 -20.36 1.40
C ILE A 15 -38.23 -19.97 2.49
N ARG A 16 -38.69 -19.42 3.63
CA ARG A 16 -37.81 -19.10 4.75
C ARG A 16 -37.20 -20.34 5.40
N LEU A 17 -37.98 -21.41 5.57
CA LEU A 17 -37.49 -22.67 6.13
C LEU A 17 -36.44 -23.31 5.21
N GLN A 18 -36.67 -23.30 3.88
CA GLN A 18 -35.67 -23.75 2.91
C GLN A 18 -34.38 -22.91 2.98
N ALA A 19 -34.53 -21.61 3.09
CA ALA A 19 -33.36 -20.71 3.25
C ALA A 19 -32.61 -21.01 4.56
N LEU A 20 -33.33 -21.23 5.68
CA LEU A 20 -32.72 -21.54 6.97
C LEU A 20 -32.05 -22.92 6.98
N THR A 21 -32.63 -23.94 6.36
CA THR A 21 -32.02 -25.29 6.28
C THR A 21 -30.73 -25.25 5.43
N LEU A 22 -30.75 -24.53 4.30
CA LEU A 22 -29.56 -24.35 3.50
C LEU A 22 -28.47 -23.53 4.25
N SER A 23 -28.88 -22.50 4.98
CA SER A 23 -27.96 -21.71 5.81
C SER A 23 -27.37 -22.51 6.95
N ALA A 24 -28.15 -23.40 7.60
CA ALA A 24 -27.69 -24.24 8.70
C ALA A 24 -26.57 -25.21 8.27
N VAL A 25 -26.51 -25.57 6.99
CA VAL A 25 -25.42 -26.38 6.44
C VAL A 25 -24.32 -25.50 5.81
N GLY A 26 -24.72 -24.50 5.01
CA GLY A 26 -23.78 -23.67 4.24
C GLY A 26 -22.94 -22.75 5.10
N ILE A 27 -23.51 -22.15 6.17
CA ILE A 27 -22.76 -21.22 7.04
C ILE A 27 -21.63 -21.94 7.79
N PRO A 28 -21.86 -23.08 8.48
CA PRO A 28 -20.76 -23.80 9.14
C PRO A 28 -19.67 -24.25 8.17
N ILE A 29 -20.04 -24.78 7.00
CA ILE A 29 -19.05 -25.16 5.97
C ILE A 29 -18.25 -23.94 5.51
N GLY A 30 -18.91 -22.82 5.22
CA GLY A 30 -18.27 -21.58 4.82
C GLY A 30 -17.33 -21.03 5.89
N LEU A 31 -17.72 -21.10 7.18
CA LEU A 31 -16.87 -20.68 8.30
C LEU A 31 -15.62 -21.58 8.44
N VAL A 32 -15.77 -22.88 8.31
CA VAL A 32 -14.63 -23.83 8.36
C VAL A 32 -13.65 -23.57 7.20
N ILE A 33 -14.16 -23.43 5.98
CA ILE A 33 -13.33 -23.14 4.80
C ILE A 33 -12.66 -21.77 4.96
N GLY A 34 -13.39 -20.74 5.39
CA GLY A 34 -12.85 -19.41 5.63
C GLY A 34 -11.77 -19.40 6.72
N TRP A 35 -11.96 -20.17 7.79
CA TRP A 35 -10.97 -20.33 8.85
C TRP A 35 -9.71 -21.04 8.36
N LEU A 36 -9.86 -22.13 7.59
CA LEU A 36 -8.72 -22.86 7.02
C LEU A 36 -7.92 -21.96 6.06
N ILE A 37 -8.58 -21.24 5.17
CA ILE A 37 -7.92 -20.32 4.21
C ILE A 37 -7.26 -19.16 4.98
N GLY A 38 -7.98 -18.53 5.91
CA GLY A 38 -7.44 -17.44 6.74
C GLY A 38 -6.25 -17.88 7.58
N GLY A 39 -6.32 -19.10 8.18
CA GLY A 39 -5.22 -19.67 8.95
C GLY A 39 -3.95 -19.93 8.14
N GLN A 40 -4.06 -20.18 6.84
CA GLN A 40 -2.89 -20.32 5.95
C GLN A 40 -2.38 -18.97 5.42
N LEU A 41 -3.29 -18.03 5.13
CA LEU A 41 -2.92 -16.73 4.58
C LEU A 41 -2.35 -15.78 5.64
N THR A 42 -2.91 -15.76 6.84
CA THR A 42 -2.49 -14.83 7.91
C THR A 42 -1.01 -14.96 8.27
N PRO A 43 -0.45 -16.17 8.52
CA PRO A 43 0.99 -16.30 8.81
C PRO A 43 1.88 -15.79 7.67
N VAL A 44 1.47 -16.05 6.42
CA VAL A 44 2.23 -15.60 5.23
C VAL A 44 2.24 -14.07 5.13
N ILE A 45 1.12 -13.42 5.46
CA ILE A 45 0.99 -11.96 5.45
C ILE A 45 1.79 -11.34 6.60
N VAL A 46 1.63 -11.88 7.82
CA VAL A 46 2.27 -11.34 9.03
C VAL A 46 3.79 -11.57 9.02
N ALA A 47 4.27 -12.70 8.50
CA ALA A 47 5.70 -12.96 8.35
C ALA A 47 6.41 -11.95 7.42
N ARG A 48 5.66 -11.26 6.55
CA ARG A 48 6.17 -10.22 5.65
C ARG A 48 6.03 -8.80 6.22
N LEU A 49 5.43 -8.64 7.39
CA LEU A 49 5.25 -7.39 8.12
C LEU A 49 6.25 -7.29 9.30
N ASN A 50 7.54 -7.51 9.03
CA ASN A 50 8.66 -7.33 9.97
C ASN A 50 8.42 -7.89 11.38
N GLY A 51 8.73 -9.17 11.59
CA GLY A 51 9.07 -9.72 12.90
C GLY A 51 7.96 -9.83 13.96
N ILE A 52 6.74 -9.37 13.68
CA ILE A 52 5.63 -9.57 14.60
C ILE A 52 5.22 -11.04 14.53
N MET A 53 5.36 -11.76 15.63
CA MET A 53 4.92 -13.15 15.71
C MET A 53 3.49 -13.29 15.21
N PRO A 54 3.21 -14.25 14.30
CA PRO A 54 1.89 -14.44 13.73
C PRO A 54 0.90 -14.90 14.80
N MET A 55 0.26 -13.96 15.47
CA MET A 55 -0.86 -14.26 16.35
C MET A 55 -2.13 -14.38 15.51
N THR A 56 -2.47 -15.60 15.10
CA THR A 56 -3.80 -15.87 14.55
C THR A 56 -4.81 -15.75 15.68
N SER A 57 -5.51 -14.63 15.74
CA SER A 57 -6.61 -14.45 16.68
C SER A 57 -7.80 -15.32 16.28
N VAL A 58 -8.05 -16.39 17.01
CA VAL A 58 -9.27 -17.21 16.90
C VAL A 58 -10.36 -16.59 17.78
N SER A 59 -10.67 -15.32 17.58
CA SER A 59 -11.75 -14.68 18.34
C SER A 59 -13.11 -15.28 17.95
N PRO A 60 -13.88 -15.84 18.89
CA PRO A 60 -15.21 -16.39 18.62
C PRO A 60 -16.17 -15.37 17.99
N TRP A 61 -15.97 -14.07 18.25
CA TRP A 61 -16.76 -12.99 17.69
C TRP A 61 -16.71 -12.91 16.17
N ILE A 62 -15.56 -13.24 15.55
CA ILE A 62 -15.42 -13.26 14.10
C ILE A 62 -16.40 -14.28 13.49
N PHE A 63 -16.49 -15.46 14.07
CA PHE A 63 -17.42 -16.51 13.63
C PHE A 63 -18.88 -16.11 13.84
N VAL A 64 -19.21 -15.52 14.99
CA VAL A 64 -20.58 -15.09 15.32
C VAL A 64 -21.02 -13.97 14.38
N VAL A 65 -20.19 -12.93 14.19
CA VAL A 65 -20.52 -11.80 13.31
C VAL A 65 -20.62 -12.24 11.85
N SER A 66 -19.71 -13.08 11.38
CA SER A 66 -19.74 -13.64 10.01
C SER A 66 -20.98 -14.50 9.78
N ALA A 67 -21.34 -15.37 10.74
CA ALA A 67 -22.55 -16.19 10.67
C ALA A 67 -23.81 -15.33 10.68
N ALA A 68 -23.89 -14.33 11.55
CA ALA A 68 -25.01 -13.40 11.64
C ALA A 68 -25.17 -12.59 10.35
N PHE A 69 -24.08 -12.08 9.79
CA PHE A 69 -24.09 -11.35 8.53
C PHE A 69 -24.54 -12.22 7.35
N ALA A 70 -24.01 -13.45 7.24
CA ALA A 70 -24.42 -14.41 6.22
C ALA A 70 -25.90 -14.76 6.33
N LEU A 71 -26.40 -15.07 7.54
CA LEU A 71 -27.81 -15.36 7.79
C LEU A 71 -28.72 -14.18 7.45
N LEU A 72 -28.33 -12.96 7.86
CA LEU A 72 -29.06 -11.73 7.55
C LEU A 72 -29.17 -11.53 6.03
N THR A 73 -28.06 -11.70 5.32
CA THR A 73 -27.99 -11.58 3.85
C THR A 73 -28.92 -12.56 3.16
N VAL A 74 -28.94 -13.84 3.59
CA VAL A 74 -29.83 -14.86 3.05
C VAL A 74 -31.30 -14.51 3.31
N LEU A 75 -31.65 -14.10 4.53
CA LEU A 75 -33.02 -13.73 4.90
C LEU A 75 -33.53 -12.51 4.13
N ILE A 76 -32.69 -11.50 3.92
CA ILE A 76 -33.02 -10.32 3.12
C ILE A 76 -33.22 -10.71 1.65
N SER A 77 -32.31 -11.50 1.09
CA SER A 77 -32.36 -11.97 -0.31
C SER A 77 -33.61 -12.78 -0.61
N CYS A 78 -34.08 -13.60 0.34
CA CYS A 78 -35.30 -14.42 0.20
C CYS A 78 -36.59 -13.61 0.33
N ARG A 79 -36.57 -12.36 0.81
CA ARG A 79 -37.79 -11.53 1.00
C ARG A 79 -38.51 -11.23 -0.32
N LYS A 80 -37.76 -10.83 -1.36
CA LYS A 80 -38.33 -10.45 -2.66
C LYS A 80 -38.91 -11.66 -3.41
N PRO A 81 -38.22 -12.79 -3.58
CA PRO A 81 -38.76 -14.01 -4.16
C PRO A 81 -39.98 -14.52 -3.39
N GLY A 82 -39.93 -14.53 -2.06
CA GLY A 82 -41.05 -14.97 -1.21
C GLY A 82 -42.31 -14.10 -1.35
N ARG A 83 -42.16 -12.78 -1.54
CA ARG A 83 -43.30 -11.89 -1.83
C ARG A 83 -43.86 -12.11 -3.22
N MET A 84 -43.02 -12.30 -4.24
CA MET A 84 -43.46 -12.56 -5.61
C MET A 84 -44.22 -13.87 -5.68
N ALA A 85 -43.68 -14.96 -5.17
CA ALA A 85 -44.36 -16.26 -5.12
C ALA A 85 -45.72 -16.22 -4.37
N ALA A 86 -45.80 -15.40 -3.30
CA ALA A 86 -47.01 -15.20 -2.54
C ALA A 86 -48.12 -14.39 -3.27
N ARG A 87 -47.75 -13.52 -4.21
CA ARG A 87 -48.70 -12.63 -4.95
C ARG A 87 -49.30 -13.26 -6.20
N VAL A 88 -48.61 -14.20 -6.83
CA VAL A 88 -49.10 -14.87 -8.06
C VAL A 88 -50.39 -15.64 -7.78
N SER A 89 -51.42 -15.48 -8.60
CA SER A 89 -52.67 -16.21 -8.49
C SER A 89 -52.51 -17.70 -8.87
N PRO A 90 -53.37 -18.64 -8.40
CA PRO A 90 -53.28 -20.05 -8.78
C PRO A 90 -53.35 -20.28 -10.29
N VAL A 91 -54.19 -19.53 -10.99
CA VAL A 91 -54.38 -19.62 -12.43
C VAL A 91 -53.16 -19.04 -13.18
N GLU A 92 -52.64 -17.95 -12.69
CA GLU A 92 -51.43 -17.30 -13.23
C GLU A 92 -50.19 -18.18 -12.99
N ALA A 93 -50.11 -18.88 -11.86
CA ALA A 93 -49.02 -19.80 -11.54
C ALA A 93 -48.93 -21.00 -12.49
N VAL A 94 -50.10 -21.51 -12.97
CA VAL A 94 -50.18 -22.60 -13.97
C VAL A 94 -49.87 -22.09 -15.36
N ARG A 95 -50.22 -20.82 -15.66
CA ARG A 95 -49.96 -20.18 -16.97
C ARG A 95 -48.62 -19.43 -17.06
N TYR A 96 -47.87 -19.40 -15.94
CA TYR A 96 -46.64 -18.61 -15.89
C TYR A 96 -45.58 -19.21 -16.82
N THR A 97 -45.30 -18.52 -17.89
CA THR A 97 -44.13 -18.70 -18.74
C THR A 97 -43.24 -17.48 -18.58
N GLU A 98 -41.98 -17.67 -18.26
CA GLU A 98 -41.01 -16.59 -18.07
C GLU A 98 -40.93 -15.76 -19.40
N GLY A 99 -41.37 -14.51 -19.37
CA GLY A 99 -41.35 -13.60 -20.54
C GLY A 99 -42.71 -13.23 -21.13
N SER A 100 -43.86 -13.70 -20.60
CA SER A 100 -45.18 -13.40 -21.14
C SER A 100 -45.84 -12.12 -20.59
N SER A 101 -45.12 -11.32 -19.78
CA SER A 101 -45.72 -10.19 -19.03
C SER A 101 -45.64 -8.80 -19.69
N GLU A 102 -45.27 -8.67 -20.95
CA GLU A 102 -45.35 -7.37 -21.61
C GLU A 102 -46.07 -7.52 -22.95
N LYS A 103 -47.23 -6.89 -23.05
CA LYS A 103 -47.90 -6.55 -24.34
C LYS A 103 -47.02 -5.55 -25.11
N THR A 104 -45.90 -6.03 -25.64
CA THR A 104 -45.10 -5.22 -26.54
C THR A 104 -45.83 -5.14 -27.87
N ARG A 105 -46.39 -3.97 -28.18
CA ARG A 105 -46.92 -3.63 -29.50
C ARG A 105 -45.84 -3.95 -30.55
N VAL A 106 -46.03 -5.01 -31.29
CA VAL A 106 -45.17 -5.41 -32.42
C VAL A 106 -45.30 -4.34 -33.51
N LYS A 107 -44.41 -3.33 -33.47
CA LYS A 107 -44.17 -2.53 -34.66
C LYS A 107 -43.51 -3.45 -35.67
N GLY A 108 -44.15 -3.56 -36.87
CA GLY A 108 -43.67 -4.39 -37.97
C GLY A 108 -42.17 -4.13 -38.26
N ARG A 109 -41.33 -5.02 -37.79
CA ARG A 109 -39.89 -5.01 -38.12
C ARG A 109 -39.69 -5.87 -39.37
N LYS A 110 -38.93 -5.35 -40.34
CA LYS A 110 -38.46 -6.11 -41.51
C LYS A 110 -37.89 -7.46 -41.03
N ALA A 111 -38.24 -8.54 -41.76
CA ALA A 111 -37.77 -9.88 -41.49
C ALA A 111 -36.22 -9.89 -41.41
N ARG A 112 -35.66 -10.05 -40.20
CA ARG A 112 -34.24 -10.20 -40.01
C ARG A 112 -33.87 -11.68 -40.24
N LYS A 113 -32.73 -11.91 -40.89
CA LYS A 113 -32.20 -13.25 -41.10
C LYS A 113 -32.10 -13.96 -39.74
N VAL A 114 -32.82 -15.05 -39.55
CA VAL A 114 -32.85 -15.81 -38.31
C VAL A 114 -31.56 -16.65 -38.26
N SER A 115 -30.71 -16.41 -37.27
CA SER A 115 -29.49 -17.17 -37.02
C SER A 115 -29.38 -17.50 -35.51
N PRO A 116 -28.59 -18.51 -35.11
CA PRO A 116 -28.37 -18.81 -33.69
C PRO A 116 -27.86 -17.60 -32.90
N PHE A 117 -27.03 -16.75 -33.50
CA PHE A 117 -26.52 -15.52 -32.88
C PHE A 117 -27.64 -14.48 -32.65
N THR A 118 -28.47 -14.21 -33.67
CA THR A 118 -29.56 -13.21 -33.53
C THR A 118 -30.61 -13.64 -32.52
N MET A 119 -30.83 -14.95 -32.39
CA MET A 119 -31.71 -15.52 -31.36
C MET A 119 -31.12 -15.40 -29.98
N ALA A 120 -29.84 -15.70 -29.81
CA ALA A 120 -29.11 -15.51 -28.55
C ALA A 120 -29.14 -14.05 -28.06
N TRP A 121 -28.86 -13.11 -28.97
CA TRP A 121 -28.94 -11.67 -28.68
C TRP A 121 -30.33 -11.23 -28.22
N ALA A 122 -31.39 -11.70 -28.91
CA ALA A 122 -32.76 -11.41 -28.52
C ALA A 122 -33.14 -11.98 -27.15
N ASN A 123 -32.59 -13.14 -26.77
CA ASN A 123 -32.82 -13.77 -25.49
C ASN A 123 -32.23 -12.96 -24.31
N LEU A 124 -31.03 -12.39 -24.45
CA LEU A 124 -30.45 -11.48 -23.45
C LEU A 124 -31.39 -10.30 -23.17
N GLY A 125 -32.03 -9.76 -24.18
CA GLY A 125 -32.99 -8.64 -24.08
C GLY A 125 -34.31 -9.00 -23.37
N ARG A 126 -34.67 -10.30 -23.29
CA ARG A 126 -35.92 -10.77 -22.64
C ARG A 126 -35.79 -10.81 -21.12
N SER A 127 -34.62 -11.10 -20.58
CA SER A 127 -34.36 -11.23 -19.13
C SER A 127 -33.39 -10.17 -18.63
N LYS A 128 -33.60 -8.90 -18.92
CA LYS A 128 -32.71 -7.76 -18.67
C LYS A 128 -32.13 -7.74 -17.24
N GLY A 129 -32.96 -8.00 -16.23
CA GLY A 129 -32.50 -8.00 -14.82
C GLY A 129 -31.47 -9.08 -14.53
N LYS A 130 -31.65 -10.30 -15.02
CA LYS A 130 -30.69 -11.39 -14.86
C LYS A 130 -29.40 -11.08 -15.61
N THR A 131 -29.54 -10.63 -16.86
CA THR A 131 -28.39 -10.23 -17.71
C THR A 131 -27.54 -9.18 -17.04
N VAL A 132 -28.14 -8.09 -16.56
CA VAL A 132 -27.41 -7.00 -15.89
C VAL A 132 -26.69 -7.49 -14.64
N VAL A 133 -27.36 -8.24 -13.76
CA VAL A 133 -26.73 -8.76 -12.53
C VAL A 133 -25.57 -9.69 -12.84
N THR A 134 -25.72 -10.58 -13.82
CA THR A 134 -24.64 -11.51 -14.20
C THR A 134 -23.45 -10.78 -14.81
N VAL A 135 -23.69 -9.85 -15.74
CA VAL A 135 -22.65 -9.04 -16.37
C VAL A 135 -21.92 -8.19 -15.34
N LEU A 136 -22.64 -7.51 -14.43
CA LEU A 136 -22.06 -6.72 -13.34
C LEU A 136 -21.23 -7.57 -12.38
N SER A 137 -21.73 -8.75 -11.98
CA SER A 137 -21.02 -9.64 -11.06
C SER A 137 -19.71 -10.16 -11.65
N LEU A 138 -19.70 -10.54 -12.93
CA LEU A 138 -18.51 -10.96 -13.64
C LEU A 138 -17.55 -9.79 -13.89
N SER A 139 -18.06 -8.64 -14.33
CA SER A 139 -17.22 -7.47 -14.60
C SER A 139 -16.54 -6.94 -13.35
N LEU A 140 -17.24 -6.96 -12.19
CA LEU A 140 -16.67 -6.52 -10.91
C LEU A 140 -15.46 -7.36 -10.51
N ALA A 141 -15.51 -8.68 -10.73
CA ALA A 141 -14.36 -9.55 -10.47
C ALA A 141 -13.13 -9.18 -11.32
N VAL A 142 -13.36 -8.89 -12.60
CA VAL A 142 -12.30 -8.48 -13.54
C VAL A 142 -11.71 -7.12 -13.13
N VAL A 143 -12.59 -6.16 -12.83
CA VAL A 143 -12.18 -4.83 -12.39
C VAL A 143 -11.35 -4.93 -11.12
N LEU A 144 -11.80 -5.71 -10.12
CA LEU A 144 -11.09 -5.87 -8.87
C LEU A 144 -9.69 -6.48 -9.06
N LEU A 145 -9.58 -7.54 -9.88
CA LEU A 145 -8.28 -8.12 -10.21
C LEU A 145 -7.38 -7.13 -10.97
N THR A 146 -7.94 -6.40 -11.92
CA THR A 146 -7.18 -5.41 -12.70
C THR A 146 -6.72 -4.25 -11.80
N VAL A 147 -7.57 -3.76 -10.91
CA VAL A 147 -7.21 -2.75 -9.91
C VAL A 147 -6.09 -3.26 -9.02
N THR A 148 -6.17 -4.50 -8.52
CA THR A 148 -5.11 -5.09 -7.69
C THR A 148 -3.77 -5.16 -8.43
N VAL A 149 -3.77 -5.63 -9.69
CA VAL A 149 -2.54 -5.74 -10.48
C VAL A 149 -1.97 -4.37 -10.83
N ASN A 150 -2.83 -3.39 -11.17
CA ASN A 150 -2.38 -2.03 -11.45
C ASN A 150 -1.87 -1.33 -10.18
N PHE A 151 -2.52 -1.54 -9.04
CA PHE A 151 -2.06 -1.01 -7.76
C PHE A 151 -0.67 -1.55 -7.39
N ALA A 152 -0.51 -2.87 -7.38
CA ALA A 152 0.78 -3.48 -7.04
C ALA A 152 1.88 -3.23 -8.09
N GLY A 153 1.49 -3.00 -9.35
CA GLY A 153 2.41 -2.69 -10.44
C GLY A 153 2.73 -1.20 -10.59
N GLY A 154 2.01 -0.33 -9.87
CA GLY A 154 2.26 1.11 -9.86
C GLY A 154 3.33 1.54 -8.85
N PHE A 155 3.71 0.67 -7.92
CA PHE A 155 4.82 0.92 -7.02
C PHE A 155 6.15 0.82 -7.76
N ASP A 156 6.94 1.89 -7.67
CA ASP A 156 8.25 2.05 -8.30
C ASP A 156 9.35 1.77 -7.26
N MET A 157 10.06 0.66 -7.46
CA MET A 157 11.10 0.22 -6.54
C MET A 157 12.32 1.15 -6.56
N ASP A 158 12.69 1.68 -7.74
CA ASP A 158 13.85 2.54 -7.85
C ASP A 158 13.62 3.86 -7.10
N LYS A 159 12.42 4.43 -7.22
CA LYS A 159 12.02 5.61 -6.42
C LYS A 159 12.03 5.31 -4.92
N TYR A 160 11.48 4.15 -4.52
CA TYR A 160 11.45 3.76 -3.12
C TYR A 160 12.85 3.63 -2.54
N VAL A 161 13.71 2.84 -3.19
CA VAL A 161 15.07 2.56 -2.72
C VAL A 161 15.92 3.83 -2.71
N SER A 162 15.85 4.68 -3.74
CA SER A 162 16.66 5.89 -3.84
C SER A 162 16.37 6.94 -2.75
N ASN A 163 15.18 6.91 -2.15
CA ASN A 163 14.86 7.80 -1.04
C ASN A 163 15.41 7.30 0.30
N PHE A 164 15.53 5.98 0.46
CA PHE A 164 16.01 5.40 1.72
C PHE A 164 17.53 5.27 1.76
N THR A 165 18.16 4.92 0.67
CA THR A 165 19.61 4.71 0.63
C THR A 165 20.27 5.43 -0.55
N ALA A 166 21.43 6.01 -0.28
CA ALA A 166 22.26 6.70 -1.26
C ALA A 166 23.19 5.75 -2.01
N SER A 167 23.59 4.63 -1.39
CA SER A 167 24.61 3.70 -1.88
C SER A 167 24.16 2.27 -1.79
N ASP A 168 24.92 1.34 -2.35
CA ASP A 168 24.63 -0.09 -2.24
C ASP A 168 24.66 -0.56 -0.79
N PHE A 169 25.62 -0.04 0.00
CA PHE A 169 25.79 -0.38 1.42
C PHE A 169 26.11 0.85 2.24
N ILE A 170 25.61 0.87 3.47
CA ILE A 170 25.93 1.84 4.50
C ILE A 170 26.18 1.08 5.79
N VAL A 171 27.32 1.30 6.41
CA VAL A 171 27.72 0.67 7.68
C VAL A 171 27.83 1.73 8.75
N ALA A 172 27.26 1.45 9.93
CA ALA A 172 27.30 2.32 11.10
C ALA A 172 27.17 1.52 12.39
N ASN A 173 27.26 2.19 13.53
CA ASN A 173 26.83 1.61 14.80
C ASN A 173 25.32 1.29 14.74
N ALA A 174 24.92 0.12 15.22
CA ALA A 174 23.52 -0.34 15.19
C ALA A 174 22.53 0.66 15.81
N GLY A 175 22.97 1.44 16.82
CA GLY A 175 22.18 2.51 17.41
C GLY A 175 21.87 3.67 16.46
N LYS A 176 22.66 3.87 15.41
CA LYS A 176 22.47 4.96 14.43
C LYS A 176 21.38 4.67 13.40
N PHE A 177 21.04 3.41 13.19
CA PHE A 177 19.89 3.03 12.38
C PHE A 177 18.55 3.17 13.11
N GLN A 178 18.60 3.52 14.41
CA GLN A 178 17.42 3.84 15.21
C GLN A 178 17.23 5.37 15.28
N THR A 179 15.99 5.81 15.33
CA THR A 179 15.65 7.23 15.42
C THR A 179 15.96 7.81 16.81
N SER A 180 16.34 9.10 16.86
CA SER A 180 16.49 9.90 18.09
C SER A 180 17.71 9.55 18.96
N THR A 181 18.74 8.97 18.39
CA THR A 181 20.01 8.72 19.10
C THR A 181 21.06 9.73 18.64
N LEU A 182 21.53 10.59 19.55
CA LEU A 182 22.67 11.46 19.28
C LEU A 182 23.93 10.63 19.03
N PHE A 183 24.78 11.09 18.12
CA PHE A 183 26.05 10.42 17.83
C PHE A 183 27.07 10.75 18.92
N SER A 184 27.87 9.77 19.29
CA SER A 184 29.01 9.93 20.19
C SER A 184 30.26 9.24 19.63
N ALA A 185 31.43 9.62 20.10
CA ALA A 185 32.69 9.02 19.66
C ALA A 185 32.75 7.49 19.87
N GLU A 186 32.05 6.96 20.89
CA GLU A 186 31.97 5.52 21.15
C GLU A 186 31.18 4.76 20.04
N GLN A 187 30.37 5.47 19.28
CA GLN A 187 29.57 4.93 18.19
C GLN A 187 30.26 5.07 16.82
N ALA A 188 31.46 5.59 16.78
CA ALA A 188 32.19 5.76 15.52
C ALA A 188 32.53 4.41 14.89
N VAL A 189 32.43 4.33 13.56
CA VAL A 189 32.92 3.20 12.78
C VAL A 189 34.45 3.22 12.81
N PRO A 190 35.12 2.21 13.38
CA PRO A 190 36.59 2.20 13.44
C PRO A 190 37.21 2.08 12.05
N GLN A 191 38.36 2.72 11.83
CA GLN A 191 39.09 2.62 10.55
C GLN A 191 39.42 1.16 10.18
N SER A 192 39.66 0.29 11.16
CA SER A 192 39.92 -1.14 10.93
C SER A 192 38.75 -1.85 10.27
N VAL A 193 37.51 -1.42 10.53
CA VAL A 193 36.30 -1.98 9.90
C VAL A 193 36.24 -1.56 8.43
N ILE A 194 36.53 -0.29 8.15
CA ILE A 194 36.61 0.23 6.77
C ILE A 194 37.69 -0.55 6.00
N ASP A 195 38.87 -0.75 6.61
CA ASP A 195 39.98 -1.50 6.01
C ASP A 195 39.60 -2.97 5.74
N ASP A 196 38.84 -3.61 6.64
CA ASP A 196 38.34 -4.98 6.47
C ASP A 196 37.32 -5.09 5.32
N ILE A 197 36.46 -4.08 5.16
CA ILE A 197 35.47 -3.98 4.07
C ILE A 197 36.20 -3.76 2.73
N ASP A 198 37.14 -2.81 2.69
CA ASP A 198 37.91 -2.51 1.49
C ASP A 198 38.75 -3.69 1.02
N ALA A 199 39.23 -4.52 1.96
CA ALA A 199 39.99 -5.74 1.67
C ALA A 199 39.17 -6.82 0.94
N GLN A 200 37.83 -6.76 0.99
CA GLN A 200 36.98 -7.70 0.23
C GLN A 200 37.05 -7.40 -1.29
N GLY A 201 37.36 -6.19 -1.65
CA GLY A 201 37.44 -5.75 -3.05
C GLY A 201 36.07 -5.60 -3.72
N GLY A 202 36.05 -5.06 -4.94
CA GLY A 202 34.83 -4.85 -5.72
C GLY A 202 34.09 -3.56 -5.38
N ILE A 203 34.63 -2.74 -4.51
CA ILE A 203 34.11 -1.38 -4.25
C ILE A 203 34.44 -0.50 -5.47
N THR A 204 33.46 0.20 -5.97
CA THR A 204 33.56 1.09 -7.13
C THR A 204 33.73 2.55 -6.71
N ASP A 205 33.03 2.93 -5.65
CA ASP A 205 33.11 4.26 -5.05
C ASP A 205 32.72 4.17 -3.58
N SER A 206 33.22 5.09 -2.74
CA SER A 206 32.94 5.09 -1.30
C SER A 206 33.17 6.45 -0.67
N GLY A 207 32.55 6.65 0.49
CA GLY A 207 32.75 7.87 1.26
C GLY A 207 32.31 7.74 2.71
N VAL A 208 32.72 8.71 3.48
CA VAL A 208 32.43 8.81 4.91
C VAL A 208 31.52 9.99 5.21
N VAL A 209 30.72 9.82 6.25
CA VAL A 209 30.01 10.92 6.90
C VAL A 209 30.51 11.01 8.33
N TYR A 210 31.15 12.10 8.68
CA TYR A 210 31.59 12.39 10.03
C TYR A 210 30.45 12.97 10.86
N GLY A 211 30.34 12.57 12.11
CA GLY A 211 29.37 13.08 13.07
C GLY A 211 30.02 13.94 14.16
N GLN A 212 29.32 14.98 14.61
CA GLN A 212 29.79 15.79 15.74
C GLN A 212 29.77 15.00 17.04
N THR A 213 30.79 15.14 17.86
CA THR A 213 30.93 14.51 19.18
C THR A 213 30.98 15.53 20.32
N SER A 214 30.95 16.82 19.96
CA SER A 214 30.87 17.95 20.90
C SER A 214 29.68 18.83 20.56
N PRO A 215 29.08 19.53 21.55
CA PRO A 215 27.94 20.40 21.30
C PRO A 215 28.29 21.53 20.31
N VAL A 216 27.42 21.73 19.34
CA VAL A 216 27.42 22.88 18.45
C VAL A 216 26.09 23.62 18.59
N LEU A 217 26.16 24.93 18.73
CA LEU A 217 24.96 25.77 18.91
C LEU A 217 24.83 26.70 17.71
N GLU A 218 23.58 26.95 17.36
CA GLU A 218 23.17 28.08 16.56
C GLU A 218 22.35 29.07 17.41
N TYR A 219 22.10 30.27 16.90
CA TYR A 219 21.29 31.25 17.59
C TYR A 219 20.12 31.65 16.72
N VAL A 220 18.91 31.34 17.19
CA VAL A 220 17.67 31.48 16.44
C VAL A 220 16.73 32.50 17.07
N THR A 221 15.78 32.99 16.30
CA THR A 221 14.70 33.86 16.81
C THR A 221 13.74 33.06 17.71
N GLU A 222 13.09 33.74 18.66
CA GLU A 222 12.09 33.09 19.51
C GLU A 222 10.93 32.52 18.69
N ASP A 223 10.54 33.17 17.61
CA ASP A 223 9.48 32.70 16.72
C ASP A 223 9.84 31.36 16.09
N TRP A 224 11.08 31.23 15.57
CA TRP A 224 11.56 29.98 15.03
C TRP A 224 11.68 28.89 16.09
N PHE A 225 12.25 29.21 17.23
CA PHE A 225 12.40 28.26 18.34
C PHE A 225 11.05 27.69 18.79
N ARG A 226 10.02 28.54 18.88
CA ARG A 226 8.65 28.11 19.18
C ARG A 226 8.07 27.24 18.07
N GLN A 227 8.23 27.64 16.82
CA GLN A 227 7.72 26.90 15.67
C GLN A 227 8.36 25.50 15.58
N ASN A 228 9.66 25.41 15.71
CA ASN A 228 10.40 24.16 15.59
C ASN A 228 10.02 23.15 16.70
N LYS A 229 9.83 23.65 17.92
CA LYS A 229 9.58 22.82 19.11
C LYS A 229 8.09 22.70 19.51
N GLN A 230 7.16 23.30 18.77
CA GLN A 230 5.72 23.34 19.13
C GLN A 230 5.06 21.95 19.27
N ASN A 231 5.56 20.94 18.59
CA ASN A 231 5.02 19.58 18.64
C ASN A 231 5.48 18.77 19.86
N PHE A 232 6.49 19.27 20.58
CA PHE A 232 7.11 18.56 21.71
C PHE A 232 6.73 19.15 23.07
N TYR A 233 6.30 20.44 23.12
CA TYR A 233 6.04 21.18 24.36
C TYR A 233 4.69 21.85 24.34
N THR A 234 4.03 21.85 25.48
CA THR A 234 2.85 22.71 25.72
C THR A 234 3.25 24.19 25.77
N PRO A 235 2.32 25.15 25.59
CA PRO A 235 2.66 26.56 25.67
C PRO A 235 3.34 26.97 26.98
N GLU A 236 2.93 26.43 28.13
CA GLU A 236 3.53 26.72 29.46
C GLU A 236 4.94 26.14 29.56
N GLU A 237 5.16 24.91 29.10
CA GLU A 237 6.48 24.27 29.05
C GLU A 237 7.41 25.02 28.08
N MET A 238 6.91 25.48 26.94
CA MET A 238 7.65 26.30 25.99
C MET A 238 8.11 27.62 26.61
N ASP A 239 7.23 28.35 27.32
CA ASP A 239 7.62 29.60 27.99
C ASP A 239 8.70 29.36 29.05
N ASN A 240 8.60 28.26 29.79
CA ASN A 240 9.64 27.87 30.75
C ASN A 240 10.95 27.47 30.07
N LEU A 241 10.87 26.72 28.96
CA LEU A 241 12.05 26.34 28.16
C LEU A 241 12.80 27.58 27.66
N ILE A 242 12.08 28.55 27.07
CA ILE A 242 12.65 29.81 26.61
C ILE A 242 13.29 30.62 27.76
N ARG A 243 12.71 30.59 28.93
CA ARG A 243 13.27 31.24 30.14
C ARG A 243 14.58 30.58 30.59
N LEU A 244 14.69 29.26 30.40
CA LEU A 244 15.84 28.42 30.78
C LEU A 244 16.83 28.21 29.61
N THR A 245 16.69 28.95 28.50
CA THR A 245 17.61 28.88 27.35
C THR A 245 18.53 30.11 27.36
N ASP A 246 19.84 29.89 27.13
CA ASP A 246 20.82 30.97 27.00
C ASP A 246 20.50 31.88 25.79
N LYS A 247 20.89 33.15 25.91
CA LYS A 247 20.67 34.16 24.86
C LYS A 247 21.95 34.91 24.56
N ASN A 248 22.22 35.10 23.28
CA ASN A 248 23.33 35.97 22.87
C ASN A 248 23.00 37.47 23.11
N GLU A 249 23.98 38.34 22.81
CA GLU A 249 23.85 39.79 22.96
C GLU A 249 22.70 40.40 22.12
N ALA A 250 22.32 39.77 21.04
CA ALA A 250 21.20 40.18 20.17
C ALA A 250 19.84 39.67 20.68
N GLY A 251 19.83 38.87 21.77
CA GLY A 251 18.61 38.29 22.35
C GLY A 251 18.11 37.05 21.61
N LEU A 252 18.88 36.49 20.70
CA LEU A 252 18.57 35.21 20.04
C LEU A 252 18.80 34.05 20.98
N LEU A 253 17.96 33.03 20.90
CA LEU A 253 18.02 31.84 21.73
C LEU A 253 19.07 30.85 21.21
N ALA A 254 19.87 30.32 22.12
CA ALA A 254 20.78 29.23 21.81
C ALA A 254 19.97 27.95 21.51
N ASP A 255 20.23 27.31 20.39
CA ASP A 255 19.65 26.02 20.06
C ASP A 255 20.74 25.03 19.63
N GLY A 256 20.57 23.75 19.99
CA GLY A 256 21.46 22.70 19.57
C GLY A 256 21.25 22.38 18.10
N VAL A 257 22.33 22.40 17.32
CA VAL A 257 22.29 22.08 15.90
C VAL A 257 23.06 20.79 15.63
N GLN A 258 22.64 20.05 14.61
CA GLN A 258 23.37 18.88 14.11
C GLN A 258 24.21 19.31 12.93
N ILE A 259 25.49 18.94 12.94
CA ILE A 259 26.36 19.14 11.78
C ILE A 259 26.99 17.82 11.37
N SER A 260 27.06 17.59 10.07
CA SER A 260 27.78 16.44 9.48
C SER A 260 28.85 16.90 8.51
N GLY A 261 29.97 16.19 8.48
CA GLY A 261 31.03 16.36 7.49
C GLY A 261 30.90 15.28 6.43
N MET A 262 30.62 15.64 5.19
CA MET A 262 30.40 14.68 4.12
C MET A 262 31.55 14.72 3.10
N SER A 263 32.06 13.53 2.77
CA SER A 263 32.99 13.37 1.63
C SER A 263 32.27 13.59 0.31
N ASP A 264 33.05 13.77 -0.77
CA ASP A 264 32.50 14.01 -2.11
C ASP A 264 31.45 12.98 -2.51
N PHE A 265 31.72 11.70 -2.25
CA PHE A 265 30.77 10.62 -2.49
C PHE A 265 29.41 10.85 -1.80
N ALA A 266 29.41 11.25 -0.55
CA ALA A 266 28.19 11.49 0.20
C ALA A 266 27.46 12.77 -0.27
N LEU A 267 28.23 13.83 -0.63
CA LEU A 267 27.68 15.07 -1.20
C LEU A 267 26.98 14.84 -2.55
N ASP A 268 27.52 13.95 -3.39
CA ASP A 268 26.94 13.61 -4.71
C ASP A 268 25.55 12.95 -4.60
N HIS A 269 25.21 12.42 -3.44
CA HIS A 269 23.92 11.77 -3.19
C HIS A 269 22.87 12.69 -2.55
N LEU A 270 23.18 13.95 -2.31
CA LEU A 270 22.22 14.93 -1.82
C LEU A 270 21.27 15.41 -2.92
N THR A 271 20.02 15.62 -2.57
CA THR A 271 19.06 16.25 -3.47
C THR A 271 19.08 17.77 -3.25
N VAL A 272 19.56 18.52 -4.24
CA VAL A 272 19.61 19.98 -4.19
C VAL A 272 18.23 20.55 -4.51
N LEU A 273 17.67 21.32 -3.57
CA LEU A 273 16.41 22.04 -3.72
C LEU A 273 16.62 23.44 -4.31
N GLU A 274 17.64 24.14 -3.82
CA GLU A 274 18.00 25.48 -4.26
C GLU A 274 19.51 25.70 -4.04
N GLY A 275 20.16 26.48 -4.90
CA GLY A 275 21.60 26.79 -4.81
C GLY A 275 22.47 25.77 -5.52
N ASP A 276 23.72 25.61 -5.06
CA ASP A 276 24.76 24.82 -5.71
C ASP A 276 25.74 24.26 -4.67
N LEU A 277 26.08 22.99 -4.78
CA LEU A 277 27.05 22.30 -3.90
C LEU A 277 28.52 22.57 -4.26
N SER A 278 28.83 23.23 -5.40
CA SER A 278 30.22 23.38 -5.89
C SER A 278 31.16 23.95 -4.84
N ALA A 279 30.67 24.87 -4.01
CA ALA A 279 31.50 25.49 -2.96
C ALA A 279 31.79 24.51 -1.79
N LEU A 280 31.00 23.45 -1.60
CA LEU A 280 31.24 22.43 -0.58
C LEU A 280 32.34 21.45 -0.99
N TYR A 281 32.64 21.29 -2.29
CA TYR A 281 33.75 20.44 -2.73
C TYR A 281 35.13 21.12 -2.58
N GLU A 282 35.15 22.40 -2.18
CA GLU A 282 36.40 23.13 -1.98
C GLU A 282 36.82 23.02 -0.50
N PRO A 283 37.91 22.29 -0.15
CA PRO A 283 38.41 22.17 1.22
C PRO A 283 38.68 23.54 1.86
N GLY A 284 38.24 23.70 3.10
CA GLY A 284 38.38 24.96 3.84
C GLY A 284 37.40 26.04 3.41
N SER A 285 36.45 25.72 2.53
CA SER A 285 35.33 26.60 2.19
C SER A 285 34.51 26.94 3.43
N ARG A 286 34.01 28.18 3.47
CA ARG A 286 33.02 28.60 4.49
C ARG A 286 31.57 28.46 3.97
N ALA A 287 31.35 27.50 3.09
CA ALA A 287 30.04 27.14 2.57
C ALA A 287 29.45 25.98 3.37
N ILE A 288 28.14 26.05 3.63
CA ILE A 288 27.36 24.96 4.21
C ILE A 288 26.09 24.73 3.40
N ALA A 289 25.54 23.51 3.50
CA ALA A 289 24.20 23.22 3.03
C ALA A 289 23.24 23.12 4.22
N ALA A 290 22.07 23.73 4.10
CA ALA A 290 20.98 23.59 5.09
C ALA A 290 20.09 22.42 4.70
N VAL A 291 19.82 21.52 5.64
CA VAL A 291 19.04 20.30 5.42
C VAL A 291 17.57 20.52 5.71
N TYR A 292 16.74 20.33 4.72
CA TYR A 292 15.29 20.40 4.82
C TYR A 292 14.70 19.01 4.95
N SER A 293 13.72 18.84 5.82
CA SER A 293 13.00 17.59 5.93
C SER A 293 12.06 17.38 4.75
N GLU A 294 11.75 16.14 4.47
CA GLU A 294 10.71 15.75 3.52
C GLU A 294 9.43 15.38 4.26
N ASP A 295 8.29 15.65 3.61
CA ASP A 295 7.00 15.13 4.08
C ASP A 295 6.85 13.63 3.74
N ASP A 296 5.78 13.00 4.23
CA ASP A 296 5.48 11.59 3.94
C ASP A 296 5.30 11.27 2.44
N TYR A 297 5.31 12.28 1.59
CA TYR A 297 5.16 12.18 0.14
C TYR A 297 6.46 12.44 -0.63
N GLY A 298 7.57 12.67 0.07
CA GLY A 298 8.88 12.98 -0.52
C GLY A 298 8.99 14.41 -1.07
N ASN A 299 8.09 15.32 -0.65
CA ASN A 299 8.24 16.73 -0.99
C ASN A 299 9.00 17.45 0.13
N ALA A 300 9.93 18.31 -0.23
CA ALA A 300 10.65 19.11 0.72
C ALA A 300 9.71 20.06 1.48
N ASP A 301 9.74 20.01 2.81
CA ASP A 301 9.05 20.97 3.66
C ASP A 301 9.88 22.24 3.84
N MET A 302 9.58 23.26 3.05
CA MET A 302 10.28 24.55 3.10
C MET A 302 10.07 25.32 4.41
N ALA A 303 9.23 24.84 5.30
CA ALA A 303 9.05 25.41 6.63
C ALA A 303 9.85 24.64 7.72
N SER A 304 10.54 23.58 7.38
CA SER A 304 11.28 22.72 8.32
C SER A 304 12.64 23.28 8.73
N HIS A 305 13.12 24.33 8.09
CA HIS A 305 14.40 24.99 8.42
C HIS A 305 14.30 26.51 8.23
N TRP A 306 15.00 27.27 9.09
CA TRP A 306 14.99 28.74 9.03
C TRP A 306 15.96 29.32 8.01
N ALA A 307 17.13 28.70 7.85
CA ALA A 307 18.20 29.22 6.98
C ALA A 307 17.75 29.20 5.50
N ARG A 308 18.12 30.25 4.77
CA ARG A 308 17.82 30.42 3.36
C ARG A 308 19.11 30.59 2.56
N LEU A 309 19.01 30.37 1.26
CA LEU A 309 20.17 30.52 0.34
C LEU A 309 20.81 31.89 0.49
N GLY A 310 22.12 31.90 0.72
CA GLY A 310 22.93 33.10 0.88
C GLY A 310 22.94 33.71 2.29
N ASP A 311 22.20 33.12 3.23
CA ASP A 311 22.26 33.54 4.63
C ASP A 311 23.63 33.24 5.25
N THR A 312 24.04 34.08 6.20
CA THR A 312 25.20 33.80 7.05
C THR A 312 24.71 33.13 8.32
N VAL A 313 25.22 31.94 8.61
CA VAL A 313 24.95 31.16 9.81
C VAL A 313 26.20 31.16 10.68
N THR A 314 26.08 31.64 11.92
CA THR A 314 27.16 31.56 12.91
C THR A 314 26.97 30.30 13.74
N LEU A 315 27.88 29.32 13.62
CA LEU A 315 27.90 28.14 14.44
C LEU A 315 28.89 28.32 15.59
N ARG A 316 28.43 28.05 16.79
CA ARG A 316 29.24 28.10 18.01
C ARG A 316 29.68 26.70 18.41
N TYR A 317 30.97 26.42 18.27
CA TYR A 317 31.62 25.20 18.72
C TYR A 317 31.97 25.35 20.19
N VAL A 318 31.30 24.57 21.06
CA VAL A 318 31.44 24.67 22.51
C VAL A 318 32.54 23.74 23.02
N GLU A 319 33.49 24.31 23.73
CA GLU A 319 34.56 23.54 24.39
C GLU A 319 34.29 23.31 25.89
N GLU A 320 33.72 24.34 26.56
CA GLU A 320 33.38 24.27 27.97
C GLU A 320 32.11 25.04 28.24
N SER A 321 31.20 24.50 29.06
CA SER A 321 29.99 25.14 29.54
C SER A 321 29.99 25.26 31.07
N GLU A 322 29.25 26.23 31.58
CA GLU A 322 28.84 26.31 32.97
C GLU A 322 27.33 26.30 33.08
N TYR A 323 26.83 25.98 34.24
CA TYR A 323 25.41 25.95 34.55
C TYR A 323 25.09 27.03 35.57
N TYR A 324 24.02 27.76 35.40
CA TYR A 324 23.63 28.77 36.37
C TYR A 324 22.12 28.77 36.61
N ASP A 325 21.72 29.11 37.83
CA ASP A 325 20.32 29.32 38.16
C ASP A 325 19.91 30.75 37.74
N PRO A 326 18.98 30.89 36.82
CA PRO A 326 18.55 32.19 36.34
C PRO A 326 17.79 33.02 37.38
N ASP A 327 17.28 32.39 38.47
CA ASP A 327 16.50 33.04 39.48
C ASP A 327 17.39 33.51 40.66
N THR A 328 18.44 32.74 41.01
CA THR A 328 19.35 33.06 42.12
C THR A 328 20.70 33.60 41.68
N GLY A 329 21.13 33.28 40.45
CA GLY A 329 22.45 33.60 39.90
C GLY A 329 23.57 32.69 40.42
N GLU A 330 23.26 31.59 41.13
CA GLU A 330 24.23 30.57 41.53
C GLU A 330 24.81 29.89 40.29
N VAL A 331 26.13 29.64 40.31
CA VAL A 331 26.83 29.05 39.13
C VAL A 331 27.48 27.73 39.55
N TRP A 332 27.36 26.74 38.69
CA TRP A 332 27.91 25.39 38.81
C TRP A 332 28.82 25.08 37.62
N ALA A 333 29.93 24.39 37.89
CA ALA A 333 30.90 24.08 36.83
C ALA A 333 30.49 22.86 35.96
N SER A 334 29.65 21.99 36.51
CA SER A 334 29.16 20.81 35.82
C SER A 334 27.69 20.55 36.12
N LEU A 335 27.02 19.77 35.27
CA LEU A 335 25.63 19.36 35.50
C LEU A 335 25.48 18.50 36.78
N GLU A 336 26.53 17.77 37.14
CA GLU A 336 26.56 16.93 38.36
C GLU A 336 26.52 17.78 39.63
N ASP A 337 26.98 19.02 39.57
CA ASP A 337 27.00 19.95 40.71
C ASP A 337 25.65 20.65 40.92
N VAL A 338 24.73 20.55 39.94
CA VAL A 338 23.40 21.18 40.01
C VAL A 338 22.54 20.44 41.03
N PRO A 339 21.97 21.13 42.06
CA PRO A 339 21.09 20.49 43.02
C PRO A 339 19.82 19.91 42.42
N ASP A 340 19.36 18.77 42.95
CA ASP A 340 18.10 18.16 42.50
C ASP A 340 16.94 19.15 42.59
N GLY A 341 16.26 19.34 41.46
CA GLY A 341 15.07 20.22 41.33
C GLY A 341 15.39 21.70 41.21
N ALA A 342 16.66 22.12 41.11
CA ALA A 342 17.01 23.50 40.75
C ALA A 342 16.74 23.80 39.29
N ASN A 343 16.35 25.04 39.01
CA ASN A 343 16.33 25.55 37.63
C ASN A 343 17.76 25.84 37.19
N TRP A 344 18.11 25.48 35.98
CA TRP A 344 19.44 25.77 35.45
C TRP A 344 19.38 26.12 33.96
N VAL A 345 20.35 26.92 33.55
CA VAL A 345 20.62 27.29 32.18
C VAL A 345 22.06 26.91 31.89
N GLU A 346 22.29 26.20 30.80
CA GLU A 346 23.62 25.94 30.28
C GLU A 346 24.10 27.16 29.50
N ARG A 347 25.33 27.63 29.77
CA ARG A 347 25.95 28.76 29.08
C ARG A 347 27.38 28.38 28.67
N PRO A 348 27.70 28.50 27.37
CA PRO A 348 29.08 28.31 26.92
C PRO A 348 30.02 29.36 27.50
N VAL A 349 31.15 28.91 28.10
CA VAL A 349 32.18 29.81 28.66
C VAL A 349 33.47 29.78 27.86
N LYS A 350 33.73 28.67 27.18
CA LYS A 350 34.82 28.57 26.20
C LYS A 350 34.29 28.01 24.90
N TYR A 351 34.38 28.79 23.86
CA TYR A 351 33.82 28.46 22.56
C TYR A 351 34.52 29.19 21.43
N ARG A 352 34.24 28.76 20.21
CA ARG A 352 34.68 29.38 18.97
C ARG A 352 33.49 29.58 18.04
N ASP A 353 33.27 30.81 17.63
CA ASP A 353 32.25 31.13 16.63
C ASP A 353 32.86 31.09 15.22
N VAL A 354 32.13 30.47 14.29
CA VAL A 354 32.51 30.39 12.88
C VAL A 354 31.30 30.75 12.04
N ASP A 355 31.54 31.68 11.11
CA ASP A 355 30.53 32.12 10.14
C ASP A 355 30.63 31.29 8.87
N TYR A 356 29.49 30.79 8.42
CA TYR A 356 29.32 30.06 7.17
C TYR A 356 28.28 30.74 6.29
N THR A 357 28.40 30.56 4.98
CA THR A 357 27.40 30.99 4.00
C THR A 357 26.60 29.78 3.52
N VAL A 358 25.28 29.86 3.56
CA VAL A 358 24.40 28.82 3.03
C VAL A 358 24.49 28.82 1.50
N ALA A 359 25.21 27.84 0.94
CA ALA A 359 25.42 27.71 -0.51
C ALA A 359 24.36 26.88 -1.20
N ALA A 360 23.72 25.96 -0.46
CA ALA A 360 22.66 25.10 -0.97
C ALA A 360 21.61 24.78 0.10
N LEU A 361 20.38 24.56 -0.35
CA LEU A 361 19.30 23.95 0.41
C LEU A 361 19.15 22.54 -0.13
N VAL A 362 19.16 21.54 0.75
CA VAL A 362 19.20 20.13 0.34
C VAL A 362 18.23 19.27 1.14
N THR A 363 17.89 18.10 0.59
CA THR A 363 17.41 16.97 1.38
C THR A 363 18.46 15.86 1.37
N VAL A 364 18.49 15.09 2.45
CA VAL A 364 19.47 14.00 2.67
C VAL A 364 18.73 12.68 2.63
N PRO A 365 19.20 11.67 1.87
CA PRO A 365 18.67 10.32 1.97
C PRO A 365 18.63 9.84 3.43
N SER A 366 17.52 9.22 3.81
CA SER A 366 17.28 8.81 5.22
C SER A 366 18.46 8.05 5.84
N ALA A 367 19.15 7.24 5.04
CA ALA A 367 20.27 6.42 5.50
C ALA A 367 21.53 7.24 5.85
N LEU A 368 21.71 8.44 5.29
CA LEU A 368 22.87 9.32 5.55
C LEU A 368 22.54 10.47 6.51
N SER A 369 21.26 10.65 6.90
CA SER A 369 20.85 11.72 7.81
C SER A 369 21.20 11.39 9.27
N TYR A 370 21.22 12.42 10.10
CA TYR A 370 21.39 12.25 11.54
C TYR A 370 20.28 11.43 12.22
N ARG A 371 19.11 11.30 11.56
CA ARG A 371 17.90 10.63 12.09
C ARG A 371 17.49 11.15 13.48
N TYR A 372 17.82 12.41 13.79
CA TYR A 372 17.49 13.07 15.04
C TYR A 372 16.46 14.18 14.80
N TYR A 373 15.32 14.07 15.43
CA TYR A 373 14.24 15.03 15.28
C TYR A 373 14.31 16.16 16.31
N GLY A 374 14.04 17.40 15.88
CA GLY A 374 13.92 18.57 16.74
C GLY A 374 15.15 19.45 16.84
N SER A 375 16.15 19.24 15.96
CA SER A 375 17.28 20.13 15.75
C SER A 375 17.42 20.43 14.27
N ASP A 376 17.85 21.63 13.93
CA ASP A 376 18.26 21.97 12.57
C ASP A 376 19.54 21.21 12.19
N GLU A 377 19.74 20.92 10.91
CA GLU A 377 20.90 20.17 10.43
C GLU A 377 21.60 20.94 9.32
N PHE A 378 22.94 20.97 9.38
CA PHE A 378 23.79 21.52 8.33
C PHE A 378 24.87 20.52 7.90
N ILE A 379 25.25 20.59 6.63
CA ILE A 379 26.29 19.77 6.04
C ILE A 379 27.49 20.63 5.68
N LEU A 380 28.66 20.19 6.07
CA LEU A 380 29.94 20.75 5.68
C LEU A 380 30.70 19.74 4.80
N ASN A 381 31.67 20.22 4.05
CA ASN A 381 32.71 19.34 3.51
C ASN A 381 33.46 18.63 4.65
N ASP A 382 33.85 17.39 4.42
CA ASP A 382 34.52 16.53 5.43
C ASP A 382 35.82 17.15 5.97
N GLU A 383 36.70 17.72 5.13
CA GLU A 383 37.93 18.35 5.60
C GLU A 383 37.64 19.62 6.42
N THR A 384 36.67 20.43 6.01
CA THR A 384 36.23 21.63 6.75
C THR A 384 35.65 21.24 8.09
N PHE A 385 34.82 20.17 8.12
CA PHE A 385 34.23 19.62 9.34
C PHE A 385 35.33 19.20 10.34
N VAL A 386 36.30 18.39 9.89
CA VAL A 386 37.41 17.93 10.75
C VAL A 386 38.26 19.11 11.27
N GLN A 387 38.49 20.10 10.42
CA GLN A 387 39.23 21.31 10.82
C GLN A 387 38.48 22.10 11.90
N ASP A 388 37.17 22.23 11.77
CA ASP A 388 36.36 23.08 12.65
C ASP A 388 35.87 22.36 13.91
N THR A 389 35.60 21.07 13.87
CA THR A 389 35.18 20.29 15.04
C THR A 389 36.36 19.68 15.82
N GLY A 390 37.46 19.40 15.14
CA GLY A 390 38.60 18.68 15.70
C GLY A 390 38.39 17.15 15.82
N THR A 391 37.28 16.62 15.29
CA THR A 391 37.01 15.19 15.26
C THR A 391 36.91 14.65 13.83
N SER A 392 37.32 13.38 13.65
CA SER A 392 37.15 12.61 12.43
C SER A 392 36.40 11.30 12.70
N ASP A 393 35.48 11.31 13.65
CA ASP A 393 34.69 10.17 14.04
C ASP A 393 33.67 9.84 12.95
N VAL A 394 33.84 8.68 12.30
CA VAL A 394 33.00 8.23 11.20
C VAL A 394 31.64 7.77 11.75
N MET A 395 30.60 8.50 11.40
CA MET A 395 29.22 8.13 11.73
C MET A 395 28.67 7.09 10.76
N TYR A 396 28.90 7.30 9.45
CA TYR A 396 28.51 6.36 8.39
C TYR A 396 29.68 6.14 7.43
N TYR A 397 29.88 4.89 7.01
CA TYR A 397 30.68 4.51 5.86
C TYR A 397 29.76 4.00 4.77
N ALA A 398 29.68 4.71 3.66
CA ALA A 398 28.79 4.40 2.54
C ALA A 398 29.62 4.02 1.31
N PHE A 399 29.21 3.00 0.55
CA PHE A 399 29.96 2.56 -0.61
C PHE A 399 29.09 1.82 -1.63
N ASP A 400 29.51 1.89 -2.89
CA ASP A 400 28.95 1.13 -4.00
C ASP A 400 29.86 -0.03 -4.41
N THR A 401 29.27 -1.09 -4.92
CA THR A 401 29.97 -2.28 -5.39
C THR A 401 29.63 -2.59 -6.84
N THR A 402 30.41 -3.50 -7.45
CA THR A 402 30.01 -4.06 -8.73
C THR A 402 28.87 -5.08 -8.58
N ASP A 403 28.02 -5.25 -9.60
CA ASP A 403 26.95 -6.26 -9.59
C ASP A 403 27.46 -7.67 -9.25
N GLU A 404 28.72 -7.97 -9.63
CA GLU A 404 29.34 -9.29 -9.44
C GLU A 404 29.73 -9.54 -7.98
N THR A 405 30.11 -8.47 -7.24
CA THR A 405 30.59 -8.56 -5.85
C THR A 405 29.52 -8.21 -4.81
N ASN A 406 28.42 -7.58 -5.22
CA ASN A 406 27.37 -7.11 -4.32
C ASN A 406 26.83 -8.22 -3.39
N ALA A 407 26.46 -9.38 -3.93
CA ALA A 407 25.95 -10.50 -3.13
C ALA A 407 27.00 -11.11 -2.16
N ALA A 408 28.29 -11.05 -2.53
CA ALA A 408 29.36 -11.50 -1.65
C ALA A 408 29.59 -10.51 -0.51
N MET A 409 29.55 -9.20 -0.79
CA MET A 409 29.63 -8.14 0.21
C MET A 409 28.45 -8.19 1.18
N GLU A 410 27.20 -8.38 0.69
CA GLU A 410 26.03 -8.58 1.53
C GLU A 410 26.24 -9.74 2.54
N SER A 411 26.74 -10.88 2.04
CA SER A 411 27.02 -12.04 2.90
C SER A 411 28.15 -11.79 3.89
N PHE A 412 29.17 -11.03 3.49
CA PHE A 412 30.28 -10.64 4.38
C PHE A 412 29.79 -9.72 5.49
N LEU A 413 29.04 -8.68 5.17
CA LEU A 413 28.52 -7.73 6.16
C LEU A 413 27.54 -8.41 7.12
N ALA A 414 26.67 -9.29 6.63
CA ALA A 414 25.77 -10.05 7.48
C ALA A 414 26.52 -10.92 8.51
N ASP A 415 27.58 -11.63 8.07
CA ASP A 415 28.41 -12.42 8.98
C ASP A 415 29.23 -11.53 9.93
N TYR A 416 29.75 -10.41 9.42
CA TYR A 416 30.57 -9.48 10.17
C TYR A 416 29.78 -8.83 11.32
N THR A 417 28.58 -8.33 11.04
CA THR A 417 27.72 -7.67 12.04
C THR A 417 27.07 -8.67 12.99
N GLU A 418 26.81 -9.92 12.57
CA GLU A 418 26.24 -10.93 13.46
C GLU A 418 27.31 -11.59 14.37
N ASN A 419 28.50 -11.91 13.83
CA ASN A 419 29.46 -12.78 14.48
C ASN A 419 30.79 -12.13 14.87
N VAL A 420 31.22 -11.05 14.21
CA VAL A 420 32.52 -10.40 14.43
C VAL A 420 32.37 -9.13 15.25
N ASN A 421 31.51 -8.21 14.86
CA ASN A 421 31.27 -6.96 15.55
C ASN A 421 29.76 -6.62 15.65
N PRO A 422 29.05 -7.15 16.65
CA PRO A 422 27.61 -6.92 16.83
C PRO A 422 27.20 -5.50 17.26
N GLU A 423 28.16 -4.60 17.52
CA GLU A 423 27.89 -3.18 17.78
C GLU A 423 27.60 -2.42 16.48
N LEU A 424 28.03 -2.97 15.36
CA LEU A 424 27.78 -2.44 14.03
C LEU A 424 26.56 -3.11 13.40
N ASP A 425 25.95 -2.40 12.47
CA ASP A 425 24.91 -2.91 11.58
C ASP A 425 25.10 -2.30 10.20
N TYR A 426 24.35 -2.77 9.23
CA TYR A 426 24.40 -2.21 7.89
C TYR A 426 23.02 -2.13 7.27
N GLU A 427 22.84 -1.17 6.38
CA GLU A 427 21.69 -1.09 5.47
C GLU A 427 22.17 -1.25 4.04
N SER A 428 21.38 -1.94 3.21
CA SER A 428 21.70 -2.17 1.80
C SER A 428 20.51 -1.91 0.90
N LYS A 429 20.76 -1.61 -0.37
CA LYS A 429 19.71 -1.56 -1.40
C LYS A 429 18.91 -2.86 -1.44
N ALA A 430 19.55 -4.01 -1.20
CA ALA A 430 18.89 -5.31 -1.16
C ALA A 430 17.89 -5.42 0.01
N THR A 431 18.20 -4.87 1.19
CA THR A 431 17.30 -4.81 2.34
C THR A 431 16.02 -4.05 1.98
N TYR A 432 16.15 -2.83 1.49
CA TYR A 432 15.00 -1.99 1.09
C TYR A 432 14.22 -2.56 -0.09
N ALA A 433 14.91 -3.14 -1.08
CA ALA A 433 14.27 -3.85 -2.18
C ALA A 433 13.48 -5.07 -1.69
N GLY A 434 14.00 -5.80 -0.70
CA GLY A 434 13.32 -6.91 -0.04
C GLY A 434 12.06 -6.47 0.72
N GLU A 435 12.13 -5.37 1.46
CA GLU A 435 10.97 -4.77 2.15
C GLU A 435 9.90 -4.33 1.17
N PHE A 436 10.30 -3.63 0.10
CA PHE A 436 9.41 -3.21 -0.97
C PHE A 436 8.70 -4.39 -1.64
N GLU A 437 9.43 -5.44 -2.04
CA GLU A 437 8.83 -6.62 -2.67
C GLU A 437 7.94 -7.39 -1.70
N SER A 438 8.26 -7.40 -0.41
CA SER A 438 7.41 -7.96 0.65
C SER A 438 6.10 -7.21 0.75
N MET A 439 6.12 -5.88 0.78
CA MET A 439 4.94 -5.02 0.79
C MET A 439 4.11 -5.21 -0.49
N ARG A 440 4.73 -5.17 -1.66
CA ARG A 440 4.09 -5.37 -2.96
C ARG A 440 3.42 -6.74 -3.07
N SER A 441 4.12 -7.80 -2.65
CA SER A 441 3.59 -9.15 -2.68
C SER A 441 2.43 -9.35 -1.70
N MET A 442 2.41 -8.65 -0.56
CA MET A 442 1.28 -8.63 0.37
C MET A 442 0.03 -8.04 -0.29
N PHE A 443 0.15 -6.90 -0.99
CA PHE A 443 -0.99 -6.31 -1.72
C PHE A 443 -1.48 -7.23 -2.84
N LEU A 444 -0.58 -7.88 -3.59
CA LEU A 444 -0.95 -8.86 -4.62
C LEU A 444 -1.68 -10.07 -4.02
N LEU A 445 -1.22 -10.57 -2.89
CA LEU A 445 -1.84 -11.72 -2.21
C LEU A 445 -3.23 -11.38 -1.68
N LEU A 446 -3.38 -10.27 -0.96
CA LEU A 446 -4.66 -9.84 -0.39
C LEU A 446 -5.68 -9.48 -1.49
N GLY A 447 -5.29 -8.64 -2.43
CA GLY A 447 -6.14 -8.23 -3.54
C GLY A 447 -6.45 -9.39 -4.49
N GLY A 448 -5.48 -10.28 -4.73
CA GLY A 448 -5.66 -11.49 -5.51
C GLY A 448 -6.65 -12.47 -4.85
N ALA A 449 -6.53 -12.70 -3.55
CA ALA A 449 -7.46 -13.54 -2.80
C ALA A 449 -8.89 -12.98 -2.83
N LEU A 450 -9.04 -11.67 -2.60
CA LEU A 450 -10.34 -11.01 -2.68
C LEU A 450 -10.93 -11.09 -4.10
N SER A 451 -10.11 -10.83 -5.12
CA SER A 451 -10.50 -10.92 -6.52
C SER A 451 -10.93 -12.34 -6.90
N PHE A 452 -10.22 -13.36 -6.40
CA PHE A 452 -10.57 -14.76 -6.61
C PHE A 452 -11.93 -15.10 -5.99
N ILE A 453 -12.20 -14.67 -4.75
CA ILE A 453 -13.49 -14.91 -4.07
C ILE A 453 -14.63 -14.25 -4.85
N VAL A 454 -14.48 -12.97 -5.23
CA VAL A 454 -15.49 -12.24 -6.01
C VAL A 454 -15.67 -12.89 -7.39
N GLY A 455 -14.57 -13.34 -8.01
CA GLY A 455 -14.57 -14.07 -9.26
C GLY A 455 -15.34 -15.39 -9.18
N LEU A 456 -15.14 -16.15 -8.12
CA LEU A 456 -15.88 -17.40 -7.87
C LEU A 456 -17.38 -17.13 -7.75
N VAL A 457 -17.78 -16.12 -6.97
CA VAL A 457 -19.18 -15.69 -6.88
C VAL A 457 -19.74 -15.28 -8.24
N GLY A 458 -18.96 -14.54 -9.05
CA GLY A 458 -19.33 -14.16 -10.42
C GLY A 458 -19.57 -15.38 -11.31
N VAL A 459 -18.67 -16.34 -11.29
CA VAL A 459 -18.78 -17.61 -12.06
C VAL A 459 -19.98 -18.42 -11.62
N LEU A 460 -20.23 -18.53 -10.31
CA LEU A 460 -21.42 -19.23 -9.77
C LEU A 460 -22.72 -18.53 -10.19
N ASN A 461 -22.78 -17.20 -10.15
CA ASN A 461 -23.92 -16.44 -10.63
C ASN A 461 -24.14 -16.64 -12.13
N PHE A 462 -23.08 -16.68 -12.91
CA PHE A 462 -23.13 -16.94 -14.35
C PHE A 462 -23.64 -18.35 -14.66
N PHE A 463 -23.09 -19.37 -13.97
CA PHE A 463 -23.55 -20.74 -14.08
C PHE A 463 -25.05 -20.84 -13.76
N ASN A 464 -25.48 -20.27 -12.63
CA ASN A 464 -26.87 -20.28 -12.20
C ASN A 464 -27.80 -19.53 -13.21
N ALA A 465 -27.36 -18.40 -13.75
CA ALA A 465 -28.13 -17.63 -14.75
C ALA A 465 -28.38 -18.45 -16.02
N ILE A 466 -27.34 -19.12 -16.55
CA ILE A 466 -27.45 -19.97 -17.75
C ILE A 466 -28.31 -21.20 -17.45
N LEU A 467 -28.00 -21.93 -16.35
CA LEU A 467 -28.72 -23.15 -15.98
C LEU A 467 -30.22 -22.89 -15.81
N THR A 468 -30.58 -21.89 -15.00
CA THR A 468 -31.97 -21.53 -14.77
C THR A 468 -32.65 -20.99 -16.03
N GLY A 469 -31.91 -20.23 -16.89
CA GLY A 469 -32.41 -19.74 -18.15
C GLY A 469 -32.72 -20.88 -19.13
N ILE A 470 -31.92 -21.94 -19.18
CA ILE A 470 -32.14 -23.12 -19.99
C ILE A 470 -33.33 -23.94 -19.46
N ILE A 471 -33.36 -24.21 -18.14
CA ILE A 471 -34.43 -25.00 -17.50
C ILE A 471 -35.79 -24.30 -17.64
N ALA A 472 -35.88 -22.99 -17.41
CA ALA A 472 -37.13 -22.25 -17.50
C ALA A 472 -37.69 -22.19 -18.93
N ARG A 473 -36.84 -22.34 -19.96
CA ARG A 473 -37.20 -22.29 -21.36
C ARG A 473 -37.21 -23.67 -22.07
N GLN A 474 -37.15 -24.78 -21.31
CA GLN A 474 -37.08 -26.13 -21.89
C GLN A 474 -38.22 -26.41 -22.89
N ARG A 475 -39.43 -25.95 -22.59
CA ARG A 475 -40.61 -26.11 -23.47
C ARG A 475 -40.48 -25.26 -24.75
N GLU A 476 -40.05 -23.99 -24.65
CA GLU A 476 -39.81 -23.13 -25.82
C GLU A 476 -38.71 -23.74 -26.73
N LEU A 477 -37.65 -24.25 -26.14
CA LEU A 477 -36.54 -24.90 -26.85
C LEU A 477 -37.00 -26.21 -27.54
N ALA A 478 -37.91 -26.97 -26.91
CA ALA A 478 -38.52 -28.15 -27.51
C ALA A 478 -39.44 -27.79 -28.69
N VAL A 479 -40.22 -26.71 -28.57
CA VAL A 479 -41.06 -26.17 -29.70
C VAL A 479 -40.18 -25.77 -30.88
N LEU A 480 -39.07 -25.07 -30.65
CA LEU A 480 -38.14 -24.70 -31.73
C LEU A 480 -37.57 -25.93 -32.44
N GLN A 481 -37.27 -27.01 -31.72
CA GLN A 481 -36.82 -28.28 -32.29
C GLN A 481 -37.98 -28.97 -33.07
N ALA A 482 -39.19 -28.92 -32.55
CA ALA A 482 -40.35 -29.48 -33.24
C ALA A 482 -40.67 -28.75 -34.58
N VAL A 483 -40.37 -27.45 -34.65
CA VAL A 483 -40.53 -26.63 -35.90
C VAL A 483 -39.35 -26.80 -36.87
N GLY A 484 -38.30 -27.61 -36.50
CA GLY A 484 -37.21 -27.98 -37.40
C GLY A 484 -35.82 -27.46 -37.03
N MET A 485 -35.65 -26.84 -35.88
CA MET A 485 -34.31 -26.46 -35.37
C MET A 485 -33.51 -27.69 -35.03
N THR A 486 -32.32 -27.85 -35.60
CA THR A 486 -31.42 -28.98 -35.32
C THR A 486 -30.79 -28.84 -33.95
N GLY A 487 -30.39 -29.97 -33.32
CA GLY A 487 -29.69 -29.98 -32.04
C GLY A 487 -28.35 -29.23 -32.09
N ARG A 488 -27.70 -29.16 -33.28
CA ARG A 488 -26.47 -28.35 -33.47
C ARG A 488 -26.76 -26.85 -33.43
N GLN A 489 -27.84 -26.41 -34.08
CA GLN A 489 -28.25 -25.01 -34.05
C GLN A 489 -28.68 -24.55 -32.67
N LEU A 490 -29.39 -25.42 -31.93
CA LEU A 490 -29.77 -25.15 -30.53
C LEU A 490 -28.52 -24.98 -29.65
N ARG A 491 -27.56 -25.90 -29.72
CA ARG A 491 -26.30 -25.78 -28.99
C ARG A 491 -25.55 -24.50 -29.38
N ALA A 492 -25.44 -24.19 -30.66
CA ALA A 492 -24.77 -22.97 -31.12
C ALA A 492 -25.45 -21.71 -30.55
N MET A 493 -26.80 -21.67 -30.49
CA MET A 493 -27.55 -20.56 -29.90
C MET A 493 -27.21 -20.39 -28.40
N LEU A 494 -27.17 -21.48 -27.65
CA LEU A 494 -26.85 -21.44 -26.20
C LEU A 494 -25.39 -21.05 -25.96
N ILE A 495 -24.47 -21.51 -26.79
CA ILE A 495 -23.04 -21.10 -26.73
C ILE A 495 -22.93 -19.60 -27.01
N TRP A 496 -23.60 -19.08 -28.04
CA TRP A 496 -23.61 -17.66 -28.32
C TRP A 496 -24.22 -16.83 -27.18
N GLU A 497 -25.25 -17.35 -26.52
CA GLU A 497 -25.83 -16.70 -25.32
C GLU A 497 -24.79 -16.58 -24.19
N GLY A 498 -24.05 -17.66 -23.90
CA GLY A 498 -22.98 -17.64 -22.92
C GLY A 498 -21.80 -16.73 -23.29
N LEU A 499 -21.37 -16.76 -24.56
CA LEU A 499 -20.30 -15.87 -25.05
C LEU A 499 -20.71 -14.38 -25.01
N LEU A 500 -21.96 -14.06 -25.26
CA LEU A 500 -22.44 -12.69 -25.16
C LEU A 500 -22.44 -12.17 -23.71
N TYR A 501 -22.73 -13.01 -22.73
CA TYR A 501 -22.54 -12.65 -21.32
C TYR A 501 -21.06 -12.37 -21.02
N ALA A 502 -20.16 -13.25 -21.48
CA ALA A 502 -18.73 -13.12 -21.28
C ALA A 502 -18.17 -11.83 -21.92
N LEU A 503 -18.54 -11.58 -23.17
CA LEU A 503 -18.17 -10.35 -23.90
C LEU A 503 -18.76 -9.08 -23.26
N GLY A 504 -20.00 -9.15 -22.80
CA GLY A 504 -20.64 -8.05 -22.08
C GLY A 504 -19.92 -7.73 -20.77
N ALA A 505 -19.52 -8.77 -20.02
CA ALA A 505 -18.76 -8.60 -18.77
C ALA A 505 -17.35 -8.05 -19.01
N ALA A 506 -16.64 -8.58 -20.00
CA ALA A 506 -15.31 -8.10 -20.36
C ALA A 506 -15.35 -6.65 -20.88
N GLY A 507 -16.34 -6.31 -21.74
CA GLY A 507 -16.52 -4.96 -22.26
C GLY A 507 -16.86 -3.95 -21.15
N LEU A 508 -17.76 -4.31 -20.23
CA LEU A 508 -18.10 -3.45 -19.10
C LEU A 508 -16.91 -3.28 -18.16
N ALA A 509 -16.17 -4.37 -17.87
CA ALA A 509 -14.97 -4.30 -17.05
C ALA A 509 -13.91 -3.40 -17.68
N LEU A 510 -13.70 -3.49 -18.99
CA LEU A 510 -12.77 -2.63 -19.71
C LEU A 510 -13.17 -1.15 -19.63
N ILE A 511 -14.46 -0.85 -19.84
CA ILE A 511 -14.97 0.53 -19.72
C ILE A 511 -14.74 1.05 -18.29
N LEU A 512 -15.09 0.27 -17.28
CA LEU A 512 -14.90 0.67 -15.88
C LEU A 512 -13.42 0.87 -15.53
N THR A 513 -12.54 -0.02 -15.98
CA THR A 513 -11.09 0.10 -15.77
C THR A 513 -10.53 1.37 -16.41
N LEU A 514 -10.92 1.65 -17.66
CA LEU A 514 -10.42 2.83 -18.40
C LEU A 514 -10.99 4.16 -17.88
N THR A 515 -12.17 4.15 -17.27
CA THR A 515 -12.81 5.38 -16.78
C THR A 515 -12.59 5.65 -15.31
N LEU A 516 -12.75 4.64 -14.45
CA LEU A 516 -12.62 4.78 -13.00
C LEU A 516 -11.18 4.55 -12.52
N GLY A 517 -10.40 3.75 -13.24
CA GLY A 517 -9.01 3.45 -12.89
C GLY A 517 -8.17 4.71 -12.72
N PRO A 518 -8.01 5.56 -13.74
CA PRO A 518 -7.20 6.77 -13.64
C PRO A 518 -7.64 7.70 -12.50
N ILE A 519 -8.96 7.85 -12.29
CA ILE A 519 -9.51 8.71 -11.22
C ILE A 519 -9.16 8.16 -9.84
N ALA A 520 -9.28 6.84 -9.65
CA ALA A 520 -8.97 6.21 -8.38
C ALA A 520 -7.46 6.25 -8.08
N PHE A 521 -6.62 6.00 -9.09
CA PHE A 521 -5.18 5.96 -8.91
C PHE A 521 -4.54 7.34 -8.79
N GLN A 522 -5.14 8.39 -9.34
CA GLN A 522 -4.71 9.76 -9.07
C GLN A 522 -4.76 10.12 -7.57
N ALA A 523 -5.75 9.58 -6.85
CA ALA A 523 -5.81 9.74 -5.40
C ALA A 523 -4.72 8.90 -4.68
N VAL A 524 -4.32 7.77 -5.24
CA VAL A 524 -3.25 6.91 -4.71
C VAL A 524 -1.87 7.53 -4.94
N GLU A 525 -1.63 8.16 -6.09
CA GLU A 525 -0.40 8.92 -6.38
C GLU A 525 -0.16 10.04 -5.35
N GLY A 526 -1.23 10.64 -4.82
CA GLY A 526 -1.16 11.62 -3.74
C GLY A 526 -0.93 11.01 -2.34
N LEU A 527 -0.98 9.68 -2.18
CA LEU A 527 -0.77 8.98 -0.91
C LEU A 527 0.61 8.31 -0.82
N PHE A 528 1.17 7.92 -1.95
CA PHE A 528 2.45 7.20 -2.02
C PHE A 528 3.35 7.88 -3.04
N TRP A 529 4.38 8.57 -2.60
CA TRP A 529 5.34 9.30 -3.45
C TRP A 529 6.10 8.37 -4.43
N PHE A 530 6.27 7.10 -4.07
CA PHE A 530 6.87 6.05 -4.90
C PHE A 530 5.85 5.31 -5.77
N PHE A 531 4.63 5.84 -5.95
CA PHE A 531 3.60 5.27 -6.80
C PHE A 531 3.48 6.07 -8.09
N THR A 532 3.48 5.36 -9.23
CA THR A 532 3.20 5.95 -10.54
C THR A 532 2.19 5.05 -11.27
N TYR A 533 1.05 5.61 -11.66
CA TYR A 533 0.03 4.82 -12.33
C TYR A 533 0.44 4.44 -13.76
N HIS A 534 0.57 3.16 -14.01
CA HIS A 534 0.73 2.58 -15.34
C HIS A 534 -0.44 1.65 -15.64
N LEU A 535 -1.19 1.94 -16.73
CA LEU A 535 -2.31 1.09 -17.13
C LEU A 535 -1.82 -0.27 -17.61
N ASN A 536 -2.08 -1.30 -16.81
CA ASN A 536 -1.77 -2.69 -17.14
C ASN A 536 -3.05 -3.49 -17.41
N LEU A 537 -3.24 -3.92 -18.65
CA LEU A 537 -4.37 -4.72 -19.10
C LEU A 537 -4.05 -6.23 -19.20
N THR A 538 -2.90 -6.67 -18.70
CA THR A 538 -2.49 -8.09 -18.69
C THR A 538 -3.57 -9.02 -18.09
N PRO A 539 -4.31 -8.66 -17.02
CA PRO A 539 -5.37 -9.51 -16.50
C PRO A 539 -6.44 -9.88 -17.53
N PHE A 540 -6.73 -8.98 -18.49
CA PHE A 540 -7.71 -9.24 -19.55
C PHE A 540 -7.28 -10.36 -20.50
N LEU A 541 -5.95 -10.53 -20.73
CA LEU A 541 -5.43 -11.58 -21.60
C LEU A 541 -5.74 -13.00 -21.06
N PHE A 542 -5.83 -13.14 -19.72
CA PHE A 542 -6.15 -14.42 -19.08
C PHE A 542 -7.66 -14.58 -18.83
N ILE A 543 -8.35 -13.52 -18.49
CA ILE A 543 -9.76 -13.59 -18.09
C ILE A 543 -10.68 -13.70 -19.30
N ILE A 544 -10.39 -13.03 -20.41
CA ILE A 544 -11.23 -13.13 -21.61
C ILE A 544 -11.30 -14.57 -22.14
N PRO A 545 -10.20 -15.30 -22.33
CA PRO A 545 -10.24 -16.71 -22.70
C PRO A 545 -10.96 -17.60 -21.67
N LEU A 546 -10.75 -17.34 -20.37
CA LEU A 546 -11.45 -18.06 -19.31
C LEU A 546 -12.96 -17.86 -19.38
N PHE A 547 -13.42 -16.62 -19.56
CA PHE A 547 -14.84 -16.31 -19.71
C PHE A 547 -15.42 -16.91 -20.98
N ALA A 548 -14.69 -16.91 -22.08
CA ALA A 548 -15.10 -17.55 -23.31
C ALA A 548 -15.25 -19.07 -23.15
N LEU A 549 -14.31 -19.70 -22.44
CA LEU A 549 -14.35 -21.12 -22.13
C LEU A 549 -15.55 -21.47 -21.23
N LEU A 550 -15.80 -20.69 -20.18
CA LEU A 550 -16.97 -20.85 -19.33
C LEU A 550 -18.28 -20.58 -20.10
N GLY A 551 -18.31 -19.52 -20.92
CA GLY A 551 -19.44 -19.14 -21.75
C GLY A 551 -19.83 -20.19 -22.78
N ALA A 552 -18.87 -20.93 -23.31
CA ALA A 552 -19.11 -22.04 -24.23
C ALA A 552 -19.35 -23.36 -23.46
N GLY A 553 -18.58 -23.64 -22.42
CA GLY A 553 -18.58 -24.92 -21.71
C GLY A 553 -19.87 -25.18 -20.90
N ILE A 554 -20.33 -24.18 -20.16
CA ILE A 554 -21.55 -24.33 -19.32
C ILE A 554 -22.78 -24.69 -20.17
N PRO A 555 -23.07 -23.98 -21.30
CA PRO A 555 -24.17 -24.37 -22.19
C PRO A 555 -24.01 -25.74 -22.82
N VAL A 556 -22.79 -26.18 -23.12
CA VAL A 556 -22.52 -27.51 -23.68
C VAL A 556 -22.88 -28.60 -22.68
N ILE A 557 -22.43 -28.46 -21.41
CA ILE A 557 -22.71 -29.40 -20.34
C ILE A 557 -24.21 -29.50 -20.08
N THR A 558 -24.87 -28.34 -19.89
CA THR A 558 -26.31 -28.27 -19.62
C THR A 558 -27.15 -28.73 -20.81
N GLY A 559 -26.72 -28.40 -22.03
CA GLY A 559 -27.38 -28.83 -23.27
C GLY A 559 -27.26 -30.36 -23.49
N HIS A 560 -26.17 -30.98 -23.04
CA HIS A 560 -26.00 -32.42 -23.12
C HIS A 560 -26.98 -33.14 -22.16
N GLU A 561 -27.16 -32.66 -20.95
CA GLU A 561 -28.16 -33.20 -20.01
C GLU A 561 -29.59 -33.06 -20.53
N MET A 562 -29.90 -31.95 -21.18
CA MET A 562 -31.21 -31.76 -21.83
C MET A 562 -31.43 -32.73 -23.03
N ALA A 563 -30.37 -33.06 -23.78
CA ALA A 563 -30.48 -33.93 -24.95
C ALA A 563 -30.77 -35.39 -24.59
N LYS A 564 -30.55 -35.82 -23.33
CA LYS A 564 -30.92 -37.15 -22.81
C LYS A 564 -32.43 -37.38 -22.77
N ARG A 565 -33.26 -36.31 -22.78
CA ARG A 565 -34.73 -36.39 -22.80
C ARG A 565 -35.23 -36.13 -24.21
N THR A 566 -36.19 -36.95 -24.63
CA THR A 566 -36.80 -36.78 -26.00
C THR A 566 -37.57 -35.46 -26.10
N VAL A 567 -37.74 -34.96 -27.32
CA VAL A 567 -38.51 -33.72 -27.59
C VAL A 567 -39.95 -33.85 -27.08
N VAL A 568 -40.56 -35.06 -27.23
CA VAL A 568 -41.91 -35.34 -26.78
C VAL A 568 -42.02 -35.30 -25.24
N GLU A 569 -41.05 -35.85 -24.52
CA GLU A 569 -41.02 -35.75 -23.06
C GLU A 569 -40.91 -34.31 -22.55
N ARG A 570 -40.08 -33.50 -23.24
CA ARG A 570 -39.93 -32.08 -22.90
C ARG A 570 -41.15 -31.22 -23.21
N LEU A 571 -41.93 -31.60 -24.19
CA LEU A 571 -43.19 -30.93 -24.51
C LEU A 571 -44.32 -31.31 -23.52
N ARG A 572 -44.23 -32.51 -22.88
CA ARG A 572 -45.22 -33.02 -21.91
C ARG A 572 -44.92 -32.60 -20.44
N MET A 573 -43.79 -31.94 -20.20
CA MET A 573 -43.50 -31.40 -18.87
C MET A 573 -44.43 -30.24 -18.53
N GLU A 574 -45.33 -30.45 -17.53
CA GLU A 574 -46.17 -29.40 -16.94
C GLU A 574 -45.43 -28.58 -15.87
#